data_3aec2ffd1c6e7b52a498c9e0ae15dbb7
#
_entry.id   3aec2ffd1c6e7b52a498c9e0ae15dbb7
#
_cell.length_a   1.000
_cell.length_b   1.000
_cell.length_c   1.000
_cell.angle_alpha   90.00
_cell.angle_beta   90.00
_cell.angle_gamma   90.00
#
_symmetry.space_group_name_H-M   'P 1'
#
loop_
_entity.id
_entity.type
_entity.pdbx_description
1 polymer ?
#
loop_
_entity_poly.entity_id
_entity_poly.type
_entity_poly.pdbx_seq_one_letter_code
_entity_poly.pdbx_strand_id
1 'polypeptide(L)'
;VTGMPDNQFNHSLAALRFARLANGVSQLHGNVSRALWSKYNNICPIISITNAQNWRYWADKQLYHFKEAGDDDGFDDRKKYLKKRAFEIVADQTGKIFSSDTFTIVWARRFAGYKRAGLITTDEERFNKIMNSTEYPVQIIWAGKPYPVDHPAISEFNQLVHLSKNYKNVAVMIGYELGLSKRMKQA
;
A
#
# COMPACT_ATOMS: atom_id res chain seq x y z
N VAL A 1 -5.19 -38.41 2.02
CA VAL A 1 -6.16 -37.38 2.40
C VAL A 1 -5.65 -35.96 2.08
N THR A 2 -4.37 -35.73 1.97
CA THR A 2 -3.79 -34.38 1.82
C THR A 2 -3.31 -34.05 0.41
N GLY A 3 -3.15 -35.05 -0.48
CA GLY A 3 -2.68 -34.83 -1.86
C GLY A 3 -1.28 -34.18 -2.00
N MET A 4 -0.52 -34.13 -0.90
CA MET A 4 0.85 -33.63 -0.83
C MET A 4 1.80 -34.79 -0.59
N PRO A 5 2.96 -34.87 -1.27
CA PRO A 5 4.04 -35.76 -0.87
C PRO A 5 4.56 -35.33 0.51
N ASP A 6 5.00 -36.29 1.31
CA ASP A 6 5.74 -36.11 2.54
C ASP A 6 5.01 -35.54 3.75
N ASN A 7 3.92 -36.16 4.21
CA ASN A 7 3.30 -35.83 5.49
C ASN A 7 2.96 -34.36 5.75
N GLN A 8 2.94 -33.51 4.73
CA GLN A 8 2.58 -32.10 4.89
C GLN A 8 1.06 -31.94 4.91
N PHE A 9 0.56 -31.26 5.92
CA PHE A 9 -0.85 -30.94 6.05
C PHE A 9 -1.21 -29.68 5.22
N ASN A 10 -2.11 -29.83 4.25
CA ASN A 10 -2.57 -28.70 3.44
C ASN A 10 -3.73 -27.98 4.17
N HIS A 11 -3.38 -26.93 4.92
CA HIS A 11 -4.35 -26.12 5.67
C HIS A 11 -5.44 -25.50 4.78
N SER A 12 -5.09 -25.02 3.58
CA SER A 12 -6.05 -24.41 2.67
C SER A 12 -7.07 -25.42 2.14
N LEU A 13 -6.60 -26.61 1.78
CA LEU A 13 -7.51 -27.69 1.33
C LEU A 13 -8.44 -28.14 2.46
N ALA A 14 -7.90 -28.26 3.68
CA ALA A 14 -8.72 -28.57 4.85
C ALA A 14 -9.78 -27.49 5.08
N ALA A 15 -9.40 -26.22 5.05
CA ALA A 15 -10.34 -25.13 5.20
C ALA A 15 -11.44 -25.14 4.12
N LEU A 16 -11.09 -25.39 2.85
CA LEU A 16 -12.07 -25.49 1.77
C LEU A 16 -13.03 -26.69 1.93
N ARG A 17 -12.60 -27.78 2.56
CA ARG A 17 -13.46 -28.95 2.83
C ARG A 17 -14.39 -28.76 4.01
N PHE A 18 -14.00 -27.98 5.00
CA PHE A 18 -14.81 -27.70 6.19
C PHE A 18 -15.66 -26.44 6.07
N ALA A 19 -15.36 -25.54 5.14
CA ALA A 19 -16.12 -24.33 4.92
C ALA A 19 -17.42 -24.63 4.16
N ARG A 20 -18.45 -23.84 4.43
CA ARG A 20 -19.68 -23.85 3.63
C ARG A 20 -19.52 -23.10 2.31
N LEU A 21 -18.70 -22.05 2.33
CA LEU A 21 -18.45 -21.16 1.19
C LEU A 21 -17.08 -20.51 1.35
N ALA A 22 -16.36 -20.32 0.24
CA ALA A 22 -15.14 -19.53 0.17
C ALA A 22 -15.25 -18.42 -0.86
N ASN A 23 -14.44 -17.37 -0.75
CA ASN A 23 -14.41 -16.33 -1.76
C ASN A 23 -12.99 -15.90 -2.15
N GLY A 24 -12.79 -15.66 -3.44
CA GLY A 24 -11.71 -14.83 -3.94
C GLY A 24 -12.04 -13.35 -3.76
N VAL A 25 -10.99 -12.52 -3.50
CA VAL A 25 -11.14 -11.09 -3.17
C VAL A 25 -11.22 -10.18 -4.41
N SER A 26 -11.36 -10.77 -5.59
CA SER A 26 -11.65 -10.11 -6.86
C SER A 26 -12.19 -11.15 -7.85
N GLN A 27 -12.75 -10.70 -8.96
CA GLN A 27 -13.24 -11.62 -10.00
C GLN A 27 -12.09 -12.51 -10.52
N LEU A 28 -10.94 -11.91 -10.83
CA LEU A 28 -9.75 -12.64 -11.28
C LEU A 28 -9.28 -13.66 -10.22
N HIS A 29 -9.19 -13.25 -8.95
CA HIS A 29 -8.78 -14.16 -7.87
C HIS A 29 -9.75 -15.33 -7.71
N GLY A 30 -11.07 -15.10 -7.82
CA GLY A 30 -12.06 -16.17 -7.80
C GLY A 30 -11.89 -17.14 -8.96
N ASN A 31 -11.64 -16.65 -10.18
CA ASN A 31 -11.39 -17.49 -11.35
C ASN A 31 -10.13 -18.35 -11.17
N VAL A 32 -9.02 -17.72 -10.77
CA VAL A 32 -7.75 -18.42 -10.50
C VAL A 32 -7.91 -19.45 -9.38
N SER A 33 -8.61 -19.09 -8.30
CA SER A 33 -8.87 -20.02 -7.19
C SER A 33 -9.68 -21.24 -7.64
N ARG A 34 -10.75 -21.05 -8.40
CA ARG A 34 -11.53 -22.18 -8.94
C ARG A 34 -10.68 -23.10 -9.81
N ALA A 35 -9.84 -22.53 -10.68
CA ALA A 35 -8.94 -23.31 -11.52
C ALA A 35 -7.89 -24.05 -10.69
N LEU A 36 -7.27 -23.39 -9.71
CA LEU A 36 -6.26 -23.99 -8.83
C LEU A 36 -6.77 -25.18 -8.02
N TRP A 37 -8.00 -25.06 -7.49
CA TRP A 37 -8.59 -26.05 -6.62
C TRP A 37 -9.50 -27.05 -7.35
N SER A 38 -9.69 -26.94 -8.68
CA SER A 38 -10.57 -27.80 -9.47
C SER A 38 -10.21 -29.30 -9.42
N LYS A 39 -8.96 -29.64 -9.17
CA LYS A 39 -8.47 -31.01 -9.06
C LYS A 39 -8.83 -31.72 -7.74
N TYR A 40 -9.36 -30.98 -6.76
CA TYR A 40 -9.72 -31.54 -5.46
C TYR A 40 -11.23 -31.72 -5.32
N ASN A 41 -11.66 -32.90 -4.87
CA ASN A 41 -13.05 -33.21 -4.60
C ASN A 41 -13.47 -32.76 -3.19
N ASN A 42 -14.77 -32.63 -2.98
CA ASN A 42 -15.39 -32.32 -1.68
C ASN A 42 -14.88 -30.99 -1.08
N ILE A 43 -14.71 -29.97 -1.92
CA ILE A 43 -14.47 -28.59 -1.47
C ILE A 43 -15.73 -27.75 -1.60
N CYS A 44 -15.83 -26.70 -0.79
CA CYS A 44 -16.94 -25.75 -0.87
C CYS A 44 -16.92 -24.96 -2.19
N PRO A 45 -18.06 -24.39 -2.60
CA PRO A 45 -18.09 -23.43 -3.71
C PRO A 45 -17.18 -22.22 -3.45
N ILE A 46 -16.50 -21.75 -4.51
CA ILE A 46 -15.64 -20.55 -4.45
C ILE A 46 -16.28 -19.47 -5.30
N ILE A 47 -16.77 -18.42 -4.66
CA ILE A 47 -17.33 -17.23 -5.31
C ILE A 47 -16.30 -16.10 -5.41
N SER A 48 -16.67 -14.98 -6.02
CA SER A 48 -15.84 -13.77 -6.06
C SER A 48 -16.55 -12.63 -5.33
N ILE A 49 -15.88 -12.02 -4.37
CA ILE A 49 -16.35 -10.80 -3.70
C ILE A 49 -15.21 -9.79 -3.79
N THR A 50 -15.37 -8.77 -4.62
CA THR A 50 -14.34 -7.76 -4.80
C THR A 50 -14.13 -6.95 -3.53
N ASN A 51 -12.88 -6.87 -3.06
CA ASN A 51 -12.51 -6.03 -1.94
C ASN A 51 -12.86 -4.57 -2.22
N ALA A 52 -13.38 -3.89 -1.20
CA ALA A 52 -13.66 -2.48 -1.23
C ALA A 52 -13.13 -1.80 0.05
N GLN A 53 -12.93 -0.48 -0.04
CA GLN A 53 -12.61 0.32 1.12
C GLN A 53 -13.88 0.94 1.70
N ASN A 54 -13.99 0.91 3.03
CA ASN A 54 -15.05 1.64 3.71
C ASN A 54 -14.74 3.15 3.66
N TRP A 55 -15.34 3.87 2.72
CA TRP A 55 -15.10 5.30 2.52
C TRP A 55 -15.40 6.13 3.78
N ARG A 56 -16.40 5.75 4.59
CA ARG A 56 -16.74 6.44 5.85
C ARG A 56 -15.61 6.43 6.87
N TYR A 57 -14.77 5.38 6.80
CA TYR A 57 -13.58 5.27 7.66
C TYR A 57 -12.35 5.95 7.03
N TRP A 58 -12.12 5.71 5.73
CA TRP A 58 -10.87 6.10 5.07
C TRP A 58 -10.88 7.54 4.56
N ALA A 59 -12.04 8.06 4.12
CA ALA A 59 -12.14 9.39 3.57
C ALA A 59 -12.19 10.47 4.67
N ASP A 60 -11.77 11.67 4.31
CA ASP A 60 -12.02 12.86 5.10
C ASP A 60 -13.41 13.43 4.76
N LYS A 61 -14.24 13.61 5.77
CA LYS A 61 -15.63 14.05 5.58
C LYS A 61 -15.74 15.47 5.00
N GLN A 62 -14.79 16.36 5.33
CA GLN A 62 -14.81 17.73 4.83
C GLN A 62 -14.43 17.78 3.35
N LEU A 63 -13.46 16.95 2.90
CA LEU A 63 -13.17 16.83 1.46
C LEU A 63 -14.38 16.37 0.66
N TYR A 64 -15.16 15.42 1.19
CA TYR A 64 -16.41 15.00 0.54
C TYR A 64 -17.44 16.12 0.50
N HIS A 65 -17.60 16.85 1.60
CA HIS A 65 -18.54 17.98 1.67
C HIS A 65 -18.19 19.07 0.64
N PHE A 66 -16.94 19.50 0.55
CA PHE A 66 -16.51 20.50 -0.43
C PHE A 66 -16.69 20.01 -1.87
N LYS A 67 -16.35 18.74 -2.12
CA LYS A 67 -16.57 18.13 -3.44
C LYS A 67 -18.04 18.11 -3.85
N GLU A 68 -18.95 17.73 -2.95
CA GLU A 68 -20.39 17.71 -3.22
C GLU A 68 -20.97 19.11 -3.39
N ALA A 69 -20.42 20.10 -2.70
CA ALA A 69 -20.80 21.49 -2.82
C ALA A 69 -20.23 22.21 -4.06
N GLY A 70 -19.25 21.59 -4.77
CA GLY A 70 -18.52 22.22 -5.86
C GLY A 70 -17.60 23.37 -5.39
N ASP A 71 -17.16 23.31 -4.13
CA ASP A 71 -16.27 24.29 -3.51
C ASP A 71 -14.81 23.81 -3.69
N ASP A 72 -14.21 24.21 -4.80
CA ASP A 72 -12.84 23.83 -5.14
C ASP A 72 -11.81 24.49 -4.21
N ASP A 73 -12.02 25.73 -3.80
CA ASP A 73 -11.12 26.44 -2.87
C ASP A 73 -11.11 25.77 -1.51
N GLY A 74 -12.28 25.47 -0.96
CA GLY A 74 -12.40 24.73 0.30
C GLY A 74 -11.81 23.33 0.23
N PHE A 75 -11.95 22.65 -0.91
CA PHE A 75 -11.34 21.35 -1.15
C PHE A 75 -9.80 21.44 -1.13
N ASP A 76 -9.22 22.41 -1.84
CA ASP A 76 -7.77 22.59 -1.93
C ASP A 76 -7.17 22.99 -0.58
N ASP A 77 -7.80 23.90 0.15
CA ASP A 77 -7.36 24.30 1.49
C ASP A 77 -7.41 23.12 2.46
N ARG A 78 -8.47 22.31 2.40
CA ARG A 78 -8.57 21.10 3.23
C ARG A 78 -7.49 20.10 2.86
N LYS A 79 -7.20 19.92 1.57
CA LYS A 79 -6.15 19.02 1.07
C LYS A 79 -4.78 19.46 1.56
N LYS A 80 -4.47 20.75 1.48
CA LYS A 80 -3.22 21.33 2.00
C LYS A 80 -3.09 21.13 3.52
N TYR A 81 -4.17 21.33 4.27
CA TYR A 81 -4.19 21.06 5.70
C TYR A 81 -3.85 19.59 6.02
N LEU A 82 -4.50 18.65 5.34
CA LEU A 82 -4.27 17.21 5.54
C LEU A 82 -2.84 16.81 5.17
N LYS A 83 -2.29 17.35 4.09
CA LYS A 83 -0.88 17.17 3.71
C LYS A 83 0.07 17.68 4.80
N LYS A 84 -0.15 18.89 5.33
CA LYS A 84 0.66 19.43 6.43
C LYS A 84 0.66 18.49 7.64
N ARG A 85 -0.50 17.99 8.04
CA ARG A 85 -0.64 17.05 9.16
C ARG A 85 0.08 15.72 8.90
N ALA A 86 0.08 15.22 7.66
CA ALA A 86 0.83 14.02 7.29
C ALA A 86 2.34 14.28 7.29
N PHE A 87 2.77 15.46 6.82
CA PHE A 87 4.20 15.82 6.74
C PHE A 87 4.82 16.15 8.09
N GLU A 88 4.04 16.56 9.10
CA GLU A 88 4.51 16.61 10.49
C GLU A 88 5.03 15.24 10.94
N ILE A 89 4.30 14.15 10.62
CA ILE A 89 4.74 12.78 10.94
C ILE A 89 5.99 12.40 10.15
N VAL A 90 6.08 12.83 8.88
CA VAL A 90 7.30 12.63 8.07
C VAL A 90 8.48 13.33 8.72
N ALA A 91 8.32 14.57 9.14
CA ALA A 91 9.37 15.35 9.81
C ALA A 91 9.81 14.69 11.13
N ASP A 92 8.86 14.29 11.96
CA ASP A 92 9.12 13.63 13.25
C ASP A 92 9.91 12.33 13.11
N GLN A 93 9.58 11.51 12.08
CA GLN A 93 10.23 10.22 11.89
C GLN A 93 11.55 10.30 11.11
N THR A 94 11.70 11.27 10.22
CA THR A 94 12.81 11.28 9.24
C THR A 94 13.67 12.53 9.28
N GLY A 95 13.27 13.57 10.01
CA GLY A 95 13.92 14.88 10.03
C GLY A 95 13.75 15.67 8.71
N LYS A 96 12.90 15.23 7.78
CA LYS A 96 12.72 15.84 6.46
C LYS A 96 11.49 16.73 6.41
N ILE A 97 11.66 17.93 5.89
CA ILE A 97 10.59 18.91 5.74
C ILE A 97 10.02 18.83 4.32
N PHE A 98 8.74 18.50 4.22
CA PHE A 98 8.00 18.38 2.96
C PHE A 98 7.07 19.58 2.78
N SER A 99 6.87 19.99 1.52
CA SER A 99 5.96 21.10 1.17
C SER A 99 4.57 20.59 0.80
N SER A 100 3.52 21.23 1.35
CA SER A 100 2.13 20.92 0.98
C SER A 100 1.78 21.27 -0.47
N ASP A 101 2.55 22.14 -1.10
CA ASP A 101 2.31 22.59 -2.47
C ASP A 101 3.06 21.75 -3.50
N THR A 102 3.93 20.84 -3.07
CA THR A 102 4.67 19.94 -3.95
C THR A 102 3.88 18.66 -4.22
N PHE A 103 3.92 18.19 -5.49
CA PHE A 103 3.34 16.90 -5.85
C PHE A 103 3.98 15.76 -5.07
N THR A 104 3.16 14.94 -4.42
CA THR A 104 3.64 13.93 -3.49
C THR A 104 3.16 12.54 -3.89
N ILE A 105 4.10 11.64 -4.10
CA ILE A 105 3.83 10.22 -4.36
C ILE A 105 3.95 9.47 -3.03
N VAL A 106 2.94 8.68 -2.69
CA VAL A 106 2.93 7.88 -1.47
C VAL A 106 2.77 6.41 -1.80
N TRP A 107 3.72 5.60 -1.34
CA TRP A 107 3.60 4.16 -1.29
C TRP A 107 3.42 3.74 0.18
N ALA A 108 2.18 3.41 0.59
CA ALA A 108 1.84 3.06 1.97
C ALA A 108 1.32 1.63 2.04
N ARG A 109 2.18 0.67 2.33
CA ARG A 109 1.90 -0.76 2.32
C ARG A 109 2.88 -1.52 3.22
N ARG A 110 2.55 -2.80 3.57
CA ARG A 110 3.53 -3.76 4.10
C ARG A 110 4.57 -4.08 3.01
N PHE A 111 5.85 -4.03 3.37
CA PHE A 111 6.92 -4.48 2.48
C PHE A 111 6.82 -6.00 2.28
N ALA A 112 6.72 -6.41 1.03
CA ALA A 112 6.73 -7.79 0.56
C ALA A 112 7.02 -7.74 -0.95
N GLY A 113 7.82 -8.66 -1.49
CA GLY A 113 8.34 -8.60 -2.86
C GLY A 113 7.27 -8.32 -3.92
N TYR A 114 6.10 -8.99 -3.83
CA TYR A 114 5.01 -8.79 -4.79
C TYR A 114 4.35 -7.40 -4.73
N LYS A 115 4.61 -6.60 -3.69
CA LYS A 115 4.14 -5.22 -3.56
C LYS A 115 5.02 -4.22 -4.31
N ARG A 116 6.23 -4.64 -4.70
CA ARG A 116 7.16 -3.90 -5.57
C ARG A 116 7.43 -2.47 -5.09
N ALA A 117 7.87 -2.32 -3.84
CA ALA A 117 8.14 -1.00 -3.26
C ALA A 117 9.21 -0.24 -4.06
N GLY A 118 10.25 -0.93 -4.52
CA GLY A 118 11.35 -0.36 -5.31
C GLY A 118 11.06 -0.13 -6.79
N LEU A 119 9.83 -0.40 -7.29
CA LEU A 119 9.55 -0.34 -8.73
C LEU A 119 9.93 1.00 -9.39
N ILE A 120 9.68 2.12 -8.73
CA ILE A 120 9.98 3.45 -9.29
C ILE A 120 11.47 3.80 -9.27
N THR A 121 12.30 3.01 -8.60
CA THR A 121 13.75 3.20 -8.52
C THR A 121 14.53 2.27 -9.44
N THR A 122 13.86 1.42 -10.22
CA THR A 122 14.51 0.45 -11.12
C THR A 122 15.23 1.11 -12.29
N ASP A 123 14.77 2.27 -12.74
CA ASP A 123 15.45 3.13 -13.71
C ASP A 123 16.08 4.30 -12.92
N GLU A 124 17.31 4.10 -12.48
CA GLU A 124 18.02 5.05 -11.62
C GLU A 124 18.22 6.41 -12.30
N GLU A 125 18.53 6.45 -13.58
CA GLU A 125 18.74 7.69 -14.32
C GLU A 125 17.45 8.52 -14.36
N ARG A 126 16.35 7.90 -14.72
CA ARG A 126 15.03 8.55 -14.74
C ARG A 126 14.58 8.97 -13.34
N PHE A 127 14.79 8.13 -12.34
CA PHE A 127 14.50 8.47 -10.95
C PHE A 127 15.28 9.70 -10.50
N ASN A 128 16.59 9.73 -10.74
CA ASN A 128 17.46 10.88 -10.44
C ASN A 128 16.98 12.16 -11.13
N LYS A 129 16.61 12.07 -12.42
CA LYS A 129 16.11 13.22 -13.18
C LYS A 129 14.81 13.77 -12.58
N ILE A 130 13.89 12.90 -12.18
CA ILE A 130 12.61 13.30 -11.55
C ILE A 130 12.87 13.95 -10.19
N MET A 131 13.69 13.31 -9.35
CA MET A 131 13.93 13.79 -7.98
C MET A 131 14.72 15.10 -7.90
N ASN A 132 15.47 15.45 -8.94
CA ASN A 132 16.23 16.71 -9.03
C ASN A 132 15.55 17.75 -9.92
N SER A 133 14.32 17.50 -10.39
CA SER A 133 13.57 18.46 -11.20
C SER A 133 13.17 19.68 -10.37
N THR A 134 13.52 20.87 -10.86
CA THR A 134 13.09 22.15 -10.28
C THR A 134 11.84 22.71 -10.95
N GLU A 135 11.58 22.34 -12.19
CA GLU A 135 10.40 22.76 -12.94
C GLU A 135 9.14 22.03 -12.46
N TYR A 136 9.27 20.73 -12.21
CA TYR A 136 8.19 19.88 -11.68
C TYR A 136 8.66 19.18 -10.41
N PRO A 137 8.69 19.87 -9.28
CA PRO A 137 9.20 19.29 -8.04
C PRO A 137 8.29 18.17 -7.54
N VAL A 138 8.90 17.05 -7.16
CA VAL A 138 8.22 15.84 -6.66
C VAL A 138 8.78 15.46 -5.30
N GLN A 139 7.93 14.96 -4.42
CA GLN A 139 8.32 14.34 -3.14
C GLN A 139 7.78 12.91 -3.08
N ILE A 140 8.53 12.02 -2.43
CA ILE A 140 8.14 10.61 -2.32
C ILE A 140 8.18 10.15 -0.88
N ILE A 141 7.14 9.43 -0.47
CA ILE A 141 7.02 8.80 0.85
C ILE A 141 6.80 7.31 0.67
N TRP A 142 7.70 6.50 1.21
CA TRP A 142 7.42 5.10 1.51
C TRP A 142 7.03 4.96 2.98
N ALA A 143 5.88 4.37 3.26
CA ALA A 143 5.41 4.13 4.62
C ALA A 143 5.05 2.65 4.78
N GLY A 144 5.78 1.94 5.63
CA GLY A 144 5.55 0.53 5.82
C GLY A 144 6.59 -0.15 6.70
N LYS A 145 6.40 -1.43 6.91
CA LYS A 145 7.39 -2.30 7.56
C LYS A 145 7.39 -3.68 6.91
N PRO A 146 8.56 -4.34 6.81
CA PRO A 146 8.64 -5.73 6.39
C PRO A 146 8.16 -6.65 7.53
N TYR A 147 7.82 -7.89 7.16
CA TYR A 147 7.62 -8.95 8.16
C TYR A 147 8.97 -9.40 8.72
N PRO A 148 9.09 -9.69 10.04
CA PRO A 148 10.40 -9.91 10.68
C PRO A 148 11.26 -11.04 10.13
N VAL A 149 10.66 -12.02 9.46
CA VAL A 149 11.39 -13.15 8.84
C VAL A 149 11.41 -13.09 7.31
N ASP A 150 10.91 -12.02 6.70
CA ASP A 150 10.96 -11.78 5.25
C ASP A 150 12.25 -11.03 4.90
N HIS A 151 13.37 -11.77 4.85
CA HIS A 151 14.69 -11.19 4.59
C HIS A 151 14.79 -10.42 3.26
N PRO A 152 14.19 -10.86 2.14
CA PRO A 152 14.15 -10.08 0.92
C PRO A 152 13.44 -8.73 1.09
N ALA A 153 12.28 -8.71 1.78
CA ALA A 153 11.55 -7.47 2.04
C ALA A 153 12.29 -6.53 3.00
N ILE A 154 13.03 -7.07 3.99
CA ILE A 154 13.90 -6.30 4.87
C ILE A 154 15.04 -5.66 4.05
N SER A 155 15.65 -6.41 3.14
CA SER A 155 16.69 -5.90 2.26
C SER A 155 16.17 -4.75 1.37
N GLU A 156 15.02 -4.92 0.71
CA GLU A 156 14.38 -3.87 -0.10
C GLU A 156 14.08 -2.61 0.73
N PHE A 157 13.55 -2.79 1.93
CA PHE A 157 13.30 -1.68 2.86
C PHE A 157 14.59 -0.91 3.20
N ASN A 158 15.67 -1.63 3.57
CA ASN A 158 16.96 -1.02 3.91
C ASN A 158 17.60 -0.30 2.72
N GLN A 159 17.47 -0.82 1.51
CA GLN A 159 17.93 -0.17 0.28
C GLN A 159 17.21 1.17 0.06
N LEU A 160 15.88 1.22 0.25
CA LEU A 160 15.11 2.46 0.13
C LEU A 160 15.46 3.45 1.25
N VAL A 161 15.70 2.99 2.47
CA VAL A 161 16.20 3.84 3.58
C VAL A 161 17.56 4.43 3.21
N HIS A 162 18.46 3.61 2.65
CA HIS A 162 19.78 4.10 2.20
C HIS A 162 19.65 5.12 1.06
N LEU A 163 18.85 4.80 0.03
CA LEU A 163 18.55 5.70 -1.08
C LEU A 163 18.01 7.04 -0.58
N SER A 164 17.09 7.02 0.37
CA SER A 164 16.46 8.23 0.91
C SER A 164 17.44 9.22 1.51
N LYS A 165 18.62 8.79 1.94
CA LYS A 165 19.64 9.68 2.50
C LYS A 165 20.22 10.64 1.47
N ASN A 166 20.18 10.26 0.18
CA ASN A 166 20.72 11.05 -0.92
C ASN A 166 19.77 12.18 -1.40
N TYR A 167 18.52 12.18 -0.92
CA TYR A 167 17.49 13.11 -1.39
C TYR A 167 16.75 13.78 -0.23
N LYS A 168 16.59 15.10 -0.29
CA LYS A 168 15.80 15.86 0.71
C LYS A 168 14.31 15.62 0.59
N ASN A 169 13.83 15.27 -0.60
CA ASN A 169 12.45 15.08 -1.00
C ASN A 169 12.03 13.60 -1.06
N VAL A 170 12.80 12.70 -0.47
CA VAL A 170 12.50 11.26 -0.35
C VAL A 170 12.48 10.87 1.12
N ALA A 171 11.40 10.29 1.59
CA ALA A 171 11.25 9.81 2.97
C ALA A 171 10.84 8.34 3.02
N VAL A 172 11.43 7.59 3.96
CA VAL A 172 11.04 6.21 4.27
C VAL A 172 10.65 6.15 5.74
N MET A 173 9.37 5.90 5.98
CA MET A 173 8.76 5.86 7.31
C MET A 173 8.58 4.43 7.78
N ILE A 174 8.88 4.19 9.05
CA ILE A 174 8.62 2.89 9.69
C ILE A 174 7.21 2.92 10.29
N GLY A 175 6.32 2.14 9.73
CA GLY A 175 4.96 1.99 10.24
C GLY A 175 3.95 1.71 9.15
N TYR A 176 2.95 0.91 9.52
CA TYR A 176 1.79 0.60 8.65
C TYR A 176 0.55 0.40 9.54
N GLU A 177 0.42 1.25 10.56
CA GLU A 177 -0.78 1.27 11.38
C GLU A 177 -1.95 1.88 10.58
N LEU A 178 -3.17 1.51 10.99
CA LEU A 178 -4.39 2.03 10.37
C LEU A 178 -4.45 3.57 10.38
N GLY A 179 -4.00 4.20 11.48
CA GLY A 179 -3.98 5.65 11.63
C GLY A 179 -3.04 6.33 10.63
N LEU A 180 -1.81 5.86 10.49
CA LEU A 180 -0.84 6.38 9.54
C LEU A 180 -1.30 6.14 8.09
N SER A 181 -1.75 4.92 7.78
CA SER A 181 -2.27 4.58 6.45
C SER A 181 -3.47 5.44 6.05
N LYS A 182 -4.37 5.75 7.00
CA LYS A 182 -5.49 6.64 6.79
C LYS A 182 -5.01 8.07 6.47
N ARG A 183 -4.10 8.63 7.26
CA ARG A 183 -3.55 9.98 7.04
C ARG A 183 -2.86 10.10 5.69
N MET A 184 -2.04 9.10 5.30
CA MET A 184 -1.39 9.08 3.99
C MET A 184 -2.38 9.00 2.82
N LYS A 185 -3.56 8.42 2.99
CA LYS A 185 -4.60 8.37 1.96
C LYS A 185 -5.43 9.65 1.88
N GLN A 186 -5.57 10.38 2.98
CA GLN A 186 -6.30 11.63 3.04
C GLN A 186 -5.46 12.82 2.55
N ALA A 187 -4.17 12.77 2.80
CA ALA A 187 -3.19 13.75 2.33
C ALA A 187 -2.90 13.58 0.83
#